data_362ab3cf173d900355818905cf454a00
#
_entry.id   362ab3cf173d900355818905cf454a00
#
_cell.length_a   1.000
_cell.length_b   1.000
_cell.length_c   1.000
_cell.angle_alpha   90.00
_cell.angle_beta   90.00
_cell.angle_gamma   90.00
#
_symmetry.space_group_name_H-M   'P 1'
#
loop_
_entity.id
_entity.type
_entity.pdbx_description
1 polymer ?
#
loop_
_entity_poly.entity_id
_entity_poly.type
_entity_poly.pdbx_seq_one_letter_code
_entity_poly.pdbx_strand_id
1 'polypeptide(L)'
;MCTCSDETGDLAIPARADRDREVLLVRAARLELNAPRSARSREFPLEPNPGGKAVSEFLSDEELKRLDPAETHAFESPVPTQPISNGEFFPGHQSKEQKQVEALIKDSADAMGRKLGMERRRFLKTAAGMATAFLAMNKVYGKVFEVDPSEAAIPELAADRARKYSDEFVCDIHTHFLRDDTRLTLFVKVREWTGRAGFNPDLMKEPQTLEHLKFGNYVKEMFLDSDTKVALLSGAPSDIATDWFLTNEMKSDARRKLNEFAGSRRLLTHAVFAPGQKGWLEDIDRAIELKPEGWKGYTIGDNTNPMISKYPWRMDDEKLVYPAYEKFVKSGIRNVAVHKGLYPPGMESEVPNLKQYAKVDDVGKAAKDWPQLNFFIYHAGYRYAGGPPLEGASDVGAAQFEKTRRIDWVSDLVEVPQRYGVNNVYADVGATLSLIHI
;
A
#
# COMPACT_ATOMS: atom_id res chain seq x y z
N MET A 1 42.31 -23.32 6.66
CA MET A 1 41.55 -24.40 7.30
C MET A 1 41.05 -23.86 8.63
N CYS A 2 39.84 -23.36 8.68
CA CYS A 2 39.11 -23.05 9.91
C CYS A 2 37.76 -23.71 9.81
N THR A 3 37.53 -24.64 10.70
CA THR A 3 36.31 -25.42 10.85
C THR A 3 35.28 -24.54 11.56
N CYS A 4 34.17 -24.25 10.93
CA CYS A 4 32.96 -23.73 11.58
C CYS A 4 32.15 -24.93 12.10
N SER A 5 31.91 -24.95 13.40
CA SER A 5 30.99 -25.85 14.06
C SER A 5 29.57 -25.29 13.94
N ASP A 6 28.65 -26.09 13.41
CA ASP A 6 27.22 -25.85 13.41
C ASP A 6 26.67 -25.94 14.84
N GLU A 7 26.07 -24.86 15.32
CA GLU A 7 25.08 -24.94 16.40
C GLU A 7 23.71 -24.52 15.85
N THR A 8 22.96 -25.52 15.37
CA THR A 8 21.52 -25.41 15.10
C THR A 8 20.76 -25.47 16.41
N GLY A 9 20.45 -24.33 16.99
CA GLY A 9 19.48 -24.24 18.08
C GLY A 9 18.07 -24.33 17.52
N ASP A 10 17.43 -25.48 17.70
CA ASP A 10 16.00 -25.71 17.45
C ASP A 10 15.16 -24.74 18.29
N LEU A 11 14.61 -23.70 17.66
CA LEU A 11 13.51 -22.91 18.22
C LEU A 11 12.21 -23.65 17.95
N ALA A 12 11.88 -24.58 18.84
CA ALA A 12 10.54 -25.16 18.89
C ALA A 12 9.52 -24.07 19.23
N ILE A 13 8.72 -23.67 18.26
CA ILE A 13 7.55 -22.80 18.45
C ILE A 13 6.43 -23.67 18.99
N PRO A 14 5.90 -23.43 20.21
CA PRO A 14 4.80 -24.22 20.74
C PRO A 14 3.52 -23.94 19.96
N ALA A 15 2.76 -24.97 19.64
CA ALA A 15 1.43 -24.92 19.04
C ALA A 15 0.41 -24.26 19.99
N ARG A 16 0.36 -22.94 20.01
CA ARG A 16 -0.54 -22.10 20.84
C ARG A 16 -1.28 -21.00 20.06
N ALA A 17 -1.20 -21.01 18.72
CA ALA A 17 -1.70 -19.94 17.88
C ALA A 17 -3.23 -19.72 17.96
N ASP A 18 -4.02 -20.76 18.18
CA ASP A 18 -5.50 -20.65 18.19
C ASP A 18 -6.08 -20.02 19.48
N ARG A 19 -5.46 -20.25 20.64
CA ARG A 19 -5.94 -19.63 21.89
C ARG A 19 -5.61 -18.13 21.98
N ASP A 20 -4.50 -17.74 21.39
CA ASP A 20 -4.07 -16.34 21.39
C ASP A 20 -4.90 -15.48 20.44
N ARG A 21 -5.44 -16.07 19.37
CA ARG A 21 -6.34 -15.40 18.42
C ARG A 21 -7.69 -15.07 19.05
N GLU A 22 -8.29 -16.00 19.81
CA GLU A 22 -9.54 -15.75 20.58
C GLU A 22 -9.35 -14.71 21.70
N VAL A 23 -8.22 -14.74 22.40
CA VAL A 23 -7.92 -13.79 23.46
C VAL A 23 -7.70 -12.37 22.91
N LEU A 24 -7.10 -12.25 21.70
CA LEU A 24 -6.94 -10.97 21.01
C LEU A 24 -8.29 -10.36 20.59
N LEU A 25 -9.18 -11.16 20.03
CA LEU A 25 -10.52 -10.74 19.62
C LEU A 25 -11.38 -10.28 20.82
N VAL A 26 -11.33 -11.01 21.94
CA VAL A 26 -12.10 -10.69 23.16
C VAL A 26 -11.56 -9.42 23.83
N ARG A 27 -10.26 -9.14 23.78
CA ARG A 27 -9.69 -7.92 24.36
C ARG A 27 -9.91 -6.69 23.50
N ALA A 28 -9.83 -6.81 22.16
CA ALA A 28 -10.18 -5.70 21.26
C ALA A 28 -11.66 -5.30 21.39
N ALA A 29 -12.57 -6.28 21.46
CA ALA A 29 -14.00 -6.03 21.68
C ALA A 29 -14.31 -5.39 23.05
N ARG A 30 -13.50 -5.64 24.10
CA ARG A 30 -13.68 -5.02 25.44
C ARG A 30 -13.19 -3.57 25.51
N LEU A 31 -12.28 -3.14 24.62
CA LEU A 31 -11.82 -1.75 24.57
C LEU A 31 -12.85 -0.82 23.90
N GLU A 32 -13.70 -1.35 23.00
CA GLU A 32 -14.78 -0.58 22.38
C GLU A 32 -16.02 -0.38 23.27
N LEU A 33 -16.19 -1.19 24.33
CA LEU A 33 -17.38 -1.16 25.20
C LEU A 33 -17.39 -0.04 26.26
N ASN A 34 -16.34 0.77 26.38
CA ASN A 34 -16.24 1.83 27.39
C ASN A 34 -16.31 3.26 26.85
N ALA A 35 -16.78 3.47 25.63
CA ALA A 35 -17.06 4.82 25.13
C ALA A 35 -18.48 5.27 25.54
N PRO A 36 -18.67 6.48 26.05
CA PRO A 36 -19.98 6.94 26.51
C PRO A 36 -20.92 7.19 25.32
N ARG A 37 -22.08 6.53 25.34
CA ARG A 37 -23.18 6.80 24.43
C ARG A 37 -23.79 8.16 24.72
N SER A 38 -23.42 9.21 23.99
CA SER A 38 -24.29 10.39 23.83
C SER A 38 -23.86 11.27 22.65
N ALA A 39 -24.53 11.13 21.54
CA ALA A 39 -24.89 12.25 20.67
C ALA A 39 -25.98 11.77 19.68
N ARG A 40 -27.19 12.21 19.90
CA ARG A 40 -28.30 12.06 18.95
C ARG A 40 -27.97 12.88 17.69
N SER A 41 -27.99 12.22 16.54
CA SER A 41 -27.97 12.86 15.22
C SER A 41 -29.16 13.82 15.09
N ARG A 42 -28.90 15.10 14.85
CA ARG A 42 -29.90 16.06 14.36
C ARG A 42 -29.98 15.89 12.85
N GLU A 43 -31.13 15.44 12.40
CA GLU A 43 -31.53 15.53 10.99
C GLU A 43 -31.67 17.01 10.61
N PHE A 44 -30.93 17.44 9.58
CA PHE A 44 -31.19 18.71 8.92
C PHE A 44 -32.13 18.45 7.75
N PRO A 45 -33.28 19.16 7.65
CA PRO A 45 -34.12 19.07 6.49
C PRO A 45 -33.47 19.78 5.30
N LEU A 46 -33.31 19.05 4.18
CA LEU A 46 -32.97 19.63 2.89
C LEU A 46 -34.23 20.29 2.31
N GLU A 47 -34.21 21.61 2.12
CA GLU A 47 -35.24 22.31 1.40
C GLU A 47 -35.24 21.95 -0.09
N PRO A 48 -36.41 21.75 -0.74
CA PRO A 48 -36.44 21.39 -2.14
C PRO A 48 -36.19 22.61 -3.02
N ASN A 49 -35.28 22.47 -3.96
CA ASN A 49 -34.97 23.45 -5.00
C ASN A 49 -36.08 23.44 -6.05
N PRO A 50 -36.83 24.52 -6.29
CA PRO A 50 -37.89 24.55 -7.27
C PRO A 50 -37.34 24.82 -8.67
N GLY A 51 -37.40 23.82 -9.55
CA GLY A 51 -37.40 24.03 -11.00
C GLY A 51 -36.24 23.50 -11.83
N GLY A 52 -35.58 22.40 -11.41
CA GLY A 52 -34.69 21.65 -12.30
C GLY A 52 -35.13 20.19 -12.35
N LYS A 53 -35.31 19.62 -13.55
CA LYS A 53 -35.40 18.16 -13.68
C LYS A 53 -34.09 17.60 -13.12
N ALA A 54 -34.19 16.96 -11.95
CA ALA A 54 -33.08 16.18 -11.43
C ALA A 54 -32.80 15.06 -12.45
N VAL A 55 -31.72 15.17 -13.18
CA VAL A 55 -31.14 14.01 -13.86
C VAL A 55 -30.62 13.16 -12.70
N SER A 56 -31.35 12.10 -12.39
CA SER A 56 -30.90 11.10 -11.45
C SER A 56 -29.62 10.50 -12.03
N GLU A 57 -28.48 10.70 -11.40
CA GLU A 57 -27.23 10.03 -11.75
C GLU A 57 -27.28 8.52 -11.46
N PHE A 58 -28.39 8.03 -10.92
CA PHE A 58 -28.62 6.64 -10.56
C PHE A 58 -29.69 6.04 -11.46
N LEU A 59 -29.51 4.78 -11.82
CA LEU A 59 -30.51 4.00 -12.51
C LEU A 59 -31.80 3.99 -11.69
N SER A 60 -32.94 4.17 -12.36
CA SER A 60 -34.25 4.03 -11.74
C SER A 60 -34.52 2.56 -11.34
N ASP A 61 -35.43 2.34 -10.41
CA ASP A 61 -35.82 0.99 -9.98
C ASP A 61 -36.31 0.12 -11.16
N GLU A 62 -36.87 0.75 -12.22
CA GLU A 62 -37.30 0.05 -13.43
C GLU A 62 -36.13 -0.32 -14.34
N GLU A 63 -35.11 0.50 -14.41
CA GLU A 63 -33.87 0.19 -15.12
C GLU A 63 -33.08 -0.87 -14.36
N LEU A 64 -33.00 -0.81 -13.02
CA LEU A 64 -32.43 -1.84 -12.18
C LEU A 64 -33.09 -3.21 -12.34
N LYS A 65 -34.40 -3.25 -12.51
CA LYS A 65 -35.16 -4.50 -12.78
C LYS A 65 -34.87 -5.11 -14.15
N ARG A 66 -34.34 -4.34 -15.10
CA ARG A 66 -33.99 -4.81 -16.44
C ARG A 66 -32.56 -5.34 -16.49
N LEU A 67 -31.74 -5.04 -15.47
CA LEU A 67 -30.38 -5.59 -15.34
C LEU A 67 -30.51 -7.05 -14.90
N ASP A 68 -29.59 -7.90 -15.42
CA ASP A 68 -29.48 -9.27 -14.93
C ASP A 68 -29.20 -9.22 -13.42
N PRO A 69 -29.96 -9.96 -12.58
CA PRO A 69 -29.69 -10.05 -11.15
C PRO A 69 -28.23 -10.37 -10.79
N ALA A 70 -27.49 -11.04 -11.69
CA ALA A 70 -26.06 -11.29 -11.55
C ALA A 70 -25.21 -10.01 -11.64
N GLU A 71 -25.72 -8.95 -12.28
CA GLU A 71 -25.00 -7.66 -12.46
C GLU A 71 -25.38 -6.60 -11.42
N THR A 72 -26.46 -6.83 -10.64
CA THR A 72 -26.89 -5.91 -9.57
C THR A 72 -25.97 -5.90 -8.36
N HIS A 73 -25.01 -6.80 -8.30
CA HIS A 73 -24.03 -6.87 -7.24
C HIS A 73 -22.62 -6.67 -7.81
N ALA A 74 -21.82 -5.86 -7.14
CA ALA A 74 -20.41 -5.72 -7.47
C ALA A 74 -19.72 -7.10 -7.59
N PHE A 75 -18.95 -7.29 -8.67
CA PHE A 75 -18.21 -8.52 -8.88
C PHE A 75 -17.07 -8.62 -7.88
N GLU A 76 -17.19 -9.59 -6.97
CA GLU A 76 -16.14 -9.92 -6.00
C GLU A 76 -15.19 -10.94 -6.64
N SER A 77 -14.11 -10.45 -7.26
CA SER A 77 -13.03 -11.32 -7.76
C SER A 77 -12.14 -11.79 -6.61
N PRO A 78 -11.63 -13.03 -6.62
CA PRO A 78 -10.66 -13.50 -5.64
C PRO A 78 -9.29 -12.81 -5.77
N VAL A 79 -9.02 -12.22 -6.92
CA VAL A 79 -7.85 -11.37 -7.18
C VAL A 79 -8.31 -10.06 -7.81
N PRO A 80 -7.60 -8.95 -7.60
CA PRO A 80 -7.91 -7.71 -8.29
C PRO A 80 -7.80 -7.87 -9.80
N THR A 81 -8.84 -7.48 -10.54
CA THR A 81 -8.87 -7.45 -12.01
C THR A 81 -8.59 -6.06 -12.56
N GLN A 82 -8.32 -5.12 -11.68
CA GLN A 82 -7.91 -3.74 -11.98
C GLN A 82 -7.00 -3.24 -10.85
N PRO A 83 -6.23 -2.15 -11.05
CA PRO A 83 -5.45 -1.56 -9.98
C PRO A 83 -6.34 -1.21 -8.80
N ILE A 84 -5.92 -1.60 -7.59
CA ILE A 84 -6.56 -1.22 -6.34
C ILE A 84 -5.70 -0.16 -5.67
N SER A 85 -6.33 0.94 -5.21
CA SER A 85 -5.65 1.97 -4.46
C SER A 85 -5.82 1.75 -2.96
N ASN A 86 -4.73 1.90 -2.23
CA ASN A 86 -4.73 2.01 -0.76
C ASN A 86 -5.06 3.43 -0.27
N GLY A 87 -5.39 4.36 -1.18
CA GLY A 87 -5.68 5.75 -0.89
C GLY A 87 -4.49 6.71 -1.03
N GLU A 88 -3.32 6.23 -1.42
CA GLU A 88 -2.16 7.08 -1.69
C GLU A 88 -2.08 7.55 -3.15
N PHE A 89 -2.80 6.90 -4.06
CA PHE A 89 -2.75 7.21 -5.49
C PHE A 89 -4.10 6.98 -6.16
N PHE A 90 -4.27 7.56 -7.37
CA PHE A 90 -5.42 7.35 -8.23
C PHE A 90 -5.04 6.40 -9.36
N PRO A 91 -5.53 5.16 -9.39
CA PRO A 91 -5.22 4.21 -10.45
C PRO A 91 -5.90 4.60 -11.77
N GLY A 92 -5.34 4.12 -12.87
CA GLY A 92 -5.96 4.23 -14.19
C GLY A 92 -7.21 3.36 -14.35
N HIS A 93 -7.92 3.54 -15.46
CA HIS A 93 -9.04 2.69 -15.81
C HIS A 93 -8.59 1.27 -16.16
N GLN A 94 -9.49 0.31 -15.96
CA GLN A 94 -9.27 -1.09 -16.33
C GLN A 94 -8.95 -1.24 -17.84
N SER A 95 -7.84 -1.92 -18.15
CA SER A 95 -7.44 -2.19 -19.54
C SER A 95 -8.35 -3.22 -20.21
N LYS A 96 -8.20 -3.40 -21.52
CA LYS A 96 -8.95 -4.43 -22.28
C LYS A 96 -8.62 -5.83 -21.79
N GLU A 97 -7.35 -6.09 -21.50
CA GLU A 97 -6.84 -7.37 -20.99
C GLU A 97 -7.40 -7.64 -19.59
N GLN A 98 -7.44 -6.66 -18.72
CA GLN A 98 -8.03 -6.76 -17.38
C GLN A 98 -9.52 -7.07 -17.45
N LYS A 99 -10.28 -6.41 -18.33
CA LYS A 99 -11.69 -6.72 -18.61
C LYS A 99 -11.86 -8.15 -19.12
N GLN A 100 -10.96 -8.61 -19.99
CA GLN A 100 -10.96 -9.98 -20.49
C GLN A 100 -10.68 -11.01 -19.40
N VAL A 101 -9.72 -10.74 -18.50
CA VAL A 101 -9.48 -11.58 -17.31
C VAL A 101 -10.73 -11.67 -16.46
N GLU A 102 -11.36 -10.54 -16.15
CA GLU A 102 -12.59 -10.49 -15.36
C GLU A 102 -13.71 -11.31 -15.98
N ALA A 103 -13.95 -11.17 -17.27
CA ALA A 103 -14.94 -11.97 -17.99
C ALA A 103 -14.64 -13.48 -17.90
N LEU A 104 -13.37 -13.86 -18.11
CA LEU A 104 -12.95 -15.26 -18.00
C LEU A 104 -13.13 -15.84 -16.59
N ILE A 105 -12.87 -15.03 -15.54
CA ILE A 105 -13.11 -15.45 -14.16
C ILE A 105 -14.61 -15.68 -13.95
N LYS A 106 -15.47 -14.76 -14.39
CA LYS A 106 -16.93 -14.88 -14.28
C LYS A 106 -17.44 -16.14 -14.96
N ASP A 107 -17.09 -16.36 -16.22
CA ASP A 107 -17.52 -17.51 -17.02
C ASP A 107 -17.03 -18.84 -16.44
N SER A 108 -15.76 -18.90 -16.06
CA SER A 108 -15.18 -20.13 -15.48
C SER A 108 -15.76 -20.44 -14.12
N ALA A 109 -15.98 -19.42 -13.28
CA ALA A 109 -16.57 -19.60 -11.96
C ALA A 109 -18.04 -20.04 -12.03
N ASP A 110 -18.79 -19.54 -13.01
CA ASP A 110 -20.17 -20.03 -13.28
C ASP A 110 -20.17 -21.50 -13.73
N ALA A 111 -19.25 -21.86 -14.60
CA ALA A 111 -19.13 -23.23 -15.08
C ALA A 111 -18.75 -24.21 -13.95
N MET A 112 -17.75 -23.85 -13.14
CA MET A 112 -17.27 -24.68 -12.02
C MET A 112 -18.29 -24.70 -10.87
N GLY A 113 -18.87 -23.54 -10.53
CA GLY A 113 -19.92 -23.44 -9.51
C GLY A 113 -21.10 -24.36 -9.82
N ARG A 114 -21.58 -24.36 -11.05
CA ARG A 114 -22.65 -25.29 -11.48
C ARG A 114 -22.28 -26.76 -11.33
N LYS A 115 -21.03 -27.13 -11.71
CA LYS A 115 -20.53 -28.52 -11.55
C LYS A 115 -20.46 -28.97 -10.08
N LEU A 116 -20.12 -28.05 -9.19
CA LEU A 116 -19.95 -28.30 -7.76
C LEU A 116 -21.22 -28.02 -6.94
N GLY A 117 -22.33 -27.66 -7.58
CA GLY A 117 -23.58 -27.30 -6.88
C GLY A 117 -23.45 -26.05 -6.02
N MET A 118 -22.58 -25.13 -6.38
CA MET A 118 -22.30 -23.87 -5.69
C MET A 118 -22.73 -22.67 -6.52
N GLU A 119 -23.17 -21.61 -5.85
CA GLU A 119 -23.29 -20.29 -6.48
C GLU A 119 -21.90 -19.72 -6.80
N ARG A 120 -21.80 -18.96 -7.91
CA ARG A 120 -20.56 -18.32 -8.36
C ARG A 120 -19.85 -17.56 -7.24
N ARG A 121 -20.57 -16.72 -6.48
CA ARG A 121 -20.01 -15.92 -5.39
C ARG A 121 -19.38 -16.79 -4.30
N ARG A 122 -20.04 -17.87 -3.93
CA ARG A 122 -19.52 -18.82 -2.95
C ARG A 122 -18.28 -19.54 -3.47
N PHE A 123 -18.32 -19.97 -4.75
CA PHE A 123 -17.17 -20.61 -5.39
C PHE A 123 -15.94 -19.69 -5.41
N LEU A 124 -16.10 -18.42 -5.79
CA LEU A 124 -15.02 -17.44 -5.87
C LEU A 124 -14.35 -17.14 -4.52
N LYS A 125 -15.02 -17.40 -3.40
CA LYS A 125 -14.44 -17.30 -2.04
C LYS A 125 -13.63 -18.52 -1.61
N THR A 126 -13.48 -19.52 -2.46
CA THR A 126 -12.71 -20.75 -2.19
C THR A 126 -11.32 -20.69 -2.82
N ALA A 127 -10.42 -21.56 -2.37
CA ALA A 127 -9.11 -21.75 -3.01
C ALA A 127 -9.23 -22.17 -4.49
N ALA A 128 -10.29 -22.93 -4.87
CA ALA A 128 -10.56 -23.28 -6.27
C ALA A 128 -10.99 -22.04 -7.09
N GLY A 129 -11.70 -21.10 -6.47
CA GLY A 129 -12.01 -19.79 -7.08
C GLY A 129 -10.73 -18.98 -7.35
N MET A 130 -9.79 -18.99 -6.42
CA MET A 130 -8.46 -18.37 -6.60
C MET A 130 -7.67 -19.04 -7.74
N ALA A 131 -7.64 -20.38 -7.79
CA ALA A 131 -7.01 -21.14 -8.88
C ALA A 131 -7.65 -20.77 -10.24
N THR A 132 -8.97 -20.63 -10.29
CA THR A 132 -9.70 -20.17 -11.49
C THR A 132 -9.26 -18.80 -11.95
N ALA A 133 -9.07 -17.86 -11.01
CA ALA A 133 -8.60 -16.53 -11.33
C ALA A 133 -7.16 -16.55 -11.90
N PHE A 134 -6.26 -17.31 -11.32
CA PHE A 134 -4.90 -17.46 -11.83
C PHE A 134 -4.86 -18.10 -13.22
N LEU A 135 -5.71 -19.08 -13.49
CA LEU A 135 -5.84 -19.66 -14.83
C LEU A 135 -6.35 -18.65 -15.86
N ALA A 136 -7.32 -17.80 -15.47
CA ALA A 136 -7.81 -16.72 -16.33
C ALA A 136 -6.69 -15.71 -16.64
N MET A 137 -5.91 -15.31 -15.64
CA MET A 137 -4.76 -14.43 -15.83
C MET A 137 -3.70 -15.07 -16.73
N ASN A 138 -3.37 -16.33 -16.53
CA ASN A 138 -2.43 -17.06 -17.37
C ASN A 138 -2.89 -17.14 -18.84
N LYS A 139 -4.20 -17.22 -19.06
CA LYS A 139 -4.76 -17.27 -20.42
C LYS A 139 -4.60 -15.95 -21.18
N VAL A 140 -4.62 -14.82 -20.49
CA VAL A 140 -4.54 -13.49 -21.09
C VAL A 140 -3.10 -13.00 -21.16
N TYR A 141 -2.33 -13.17 -20.07
CA TYR A 141 -0.98 -12.60 -19.94
C TYR A 141 0.16 -13.59 -20.23
N GLY A 142 -0.17 -14.85 -20.53
CA GLY A 142 0.82 -15.93 -20.61
C GLY A 142 1.01 -16.61 -19.23
N LYS A 143 1.86 -17.61 -19.18
CA LYS A 143 2.09 -18.40 -17.96
C LYS A 143 2.85 -17.58 -16.91
N VAL A 144 2.13 -16.87 -16.08
CA VAL A 144 2.64 -16.06 -14.94
C VAL A 144 2.55 -16.84 -13.64
N PHE A 145 1.42 -17.53 -13.40
CA PHE A 145 1.17 -18.27 -12.18
C PHE A 145 1.34 -19.78 -12.42
N GLU A 146 1.96 -20.44 -11.45
CA GLU A 146 2.06 -21.89 -11.46
C GLU A 146 0.82 -22.47 -10.80
N VAL A 147 -0.19 -22.82 -11.60
CA VAL A 147 -1.48 -23.34 -11.20
C VAL A 147 -1.92 -24.45 -12.17
N ASP A 148 -2.42 -25.56 -11.61
CA ASP A 148 -2.93 -26.67 -12.40
C ASP A 148 -4.44 -26.51 -12.62
N PRO A 149 -4.98 -26.77 -13.84
CA PRO A 149 -6.42 -26.72 -14.09
C PRO A 149 -7.26 -27.63 -13.17
N SER A 150 -6.68 -28.70 -12.64
CA SER A 150 -7.35 -29.57 -11.67
C SER A 150 -7.65 -28.87 -10.36
N GLU A 151 -6.85 -27.87 -9.96
CA GLU A 151 -7.08 -27.08 -8.74
C GLU A 151 -8.38 -26.25 -8.82
N ALA A 152 -8.75 -25.78 -10.01
CA ALA A 152 -10.03 -25.12 -10.22
C ALA A 152 -11.23 -26.09 -10.22
N ALA A 153 -11.00 -27.34 -10.62
CA ALA A 153 -12.04 -28.36 -10.76
C ALA A 153 -12.25 -29.22 -9.49
N ILE A 154 -11.24 -29.33 -8.65
CA ILE A 154 -11.20 -30.18 -7.45
C ILE A 154 -10.82 -29.29 -6.26
N PRO A 155 -11.81 -28.77 -5.49
CA PRO A 155 -11.57 -27.84 -4.39
C PRO A 155 -10.56 -28.31 -3.34
N GLU A 156 -10.46 -29.61 -3.13
CA GLU A 156 -9.53 -30.22 -2.17
C GLU A 156 -8.08 -29.99 -2.57
N LEU A 157 -7.73 -30.10 -3.86
CA LEU A 157 -6.37 -29.86 -4.36
C LEU A 157 -5.98 -28.39 -4.16
N ALA A 158 -6.90 -27.46 -4.45
CA ALA A 158 -6.67 -26.05 -4.21
C ALA A 158 -6.52 -25.73 -2.71
N ALA A 159 -7.34 -26.36 -1.86
CA ALA A 159 -7.25 -26.22 -0.42
C ALA A 159 -5.93 -26.78 0.15
N ASP A 160 -5.46 -27.93 -0.38
CA ASP A 160 -4.16 -28.50 -0.01
C ASP A 160 -3.01 -27.57 -0.37
N ARG A 161 -3.08 -26.93 -1.54
CA ARG A 161 -2.10 -25.92 -1.94
C ARG A 161 -2.16 -24.70 -1.02
N ALA A 162 -3.35 -24.18 -0.74
CA ALA A 162 -3.51 -23.03 0.16
C ALA A 162 -2.92 -23.32 1.56
N ARG A 163 -3.12 -24.55 2.08
CA ARG A 163 -2.52 -24.97 3.35
C ARG A 163 -0.98 -24.98 3.34
N LYS A 164 -0.35 -25.30 2.22
CA LYS A 164 1.13 -25.28 2.12
C LYS A 164 1.71 -23.87 2.28
N TYR A 165 0.92 -22.83 1.97
CA TYR A 165 1.35 -21.43 2.07
C TYR A 165 0.86 -20.74 3.34
N SER A 166 0.08 -21.42 4.20
CA SER A 166 -0.47 -20.82 5.44
C SER A 166 0.60 -20.39 6.43
N ASP A 167 1.78 -21.04 6.38
CA ASP A 167 2.90 -20.79 7.28
C ASP A 167 3.94 -19.81 6.68
N GLU A 168 3.69 -19.27 5.49
CA GLU A 168 4.59 -18.30 4.90
C GLU A 168 4.71 -17.03 5.77
N PHE A 169 5.95 -16.53 5.87
CA PHE A 169 6.23 -15.31 6.59
C PHE A 169 5.93 -14.10 5.71
N VAL A 170 4.85 -13.39 6.03
CA VAL A 170 4.47 -12.15 5.36
C VAL A 170 4.97 -10.96 6.17
N CYS A 171 5.81 -10.13 5.54
CA CYS A 171 6.30 -8.89 6.11
C CYS A 171 5.94 -7.72 5.18
N ASP A 172 5.10 -6.79 5.68
CA ASP A 172 4.80 -5.57 4.94
C ASP A 172 5.76 -4.45 5.37
N ILE A 173 6.58 -3.98 4.44
CA ILE A 173 7.62 -2.98 4.73
C ILE A 173 7.18 -1.54 4.48
N HIS A 174 5.90 -1.31 4.08
CA HIS A 174 5.42 0.01 3.71
C HIS A 174 4.00 0.27 4.24
N THR A 175 3.87 0.56 5.51
CA THR A 175 2.58 0.77 6.16
C THR A 175 2.47 2.12 6.82
N HIS A 176 1.24 2.65 6.91
CA HIS A 176 0.94 3.94 7.50
C HIS A 176 -0.38 3.93 8.27
N PHE A 177 -0.48 4.80 9.26
CA PHE A 177 -1.74 5.29 9.81
C PHE A 177 -1.58 6.75 10.24
N LEU A 178 -2.67 7.43 10.56
CA LEU A 178 -2.67 8.84 10.94
C LEU A 178 -2.81 9.01 12.47
N ARG A 179 -2.20 10.05 12.99
CA ARG A 179 -2.32 10.45 14.40
C ARG A 179 -3.78 10.77 14.77
N ASP A 180 -4.11 10.61 16.05
CA ASP A 180 -5.50 10.75 16.51
C ASP A 180 -6.08 12.15 16.31
N ASP A 181 -5.25 13.19 16.43
CA ASP A 181 -5.61 14.61 16.26
C ASP A 181 -5.39 15.13 14.82
N THR A 182 -5.28 14.22 13.85
CA THR A 182 -5.08 14.60 12.42
C THR A 182 -6.24 15.41 11.87
N ARG A 183 -5.92 16.35 10.99
CA ARG A 183 -6.88 17.12 10.19
C ARG A 183 -6.81 16.81 8.68
N LEU A 184 -6.08 15.76 8.31
CA LEU A 184 -5.79 15.41 6.91
C LEU A 184 -6.99 14.72 6.24
N THR A 185 -8.11 15.44 6.12
CA THR A 185 -9.36 14.92 5.51
C THR A 185 -9.24 14.61 4.01
N LEU A 186 -8.15 15.07 3.37
CA LEU A 186 -7.90 14.75 1.96
C LEU A 186 -7.83 13.22 1.75
N PHE A 187 -7.20 12.47 2.66
CA PHE A 187 -7.08 11.02 2.54
C PHE A 187 -8.43 10.29 2.69
N VAL A 188 -9.37 10.86 3.45
CA VAL A 188 -10.77 10.37 3.46
C VAL A 188 -11.41 10.53 2.09
N LYS A 189 -11.26 11.70 1.46
CA LYS A 189 -11.80 11.96 0.12
C LYS A 189 -11.17 11.04 -0.94
N VAL A 190 -9.87 10.76 -0.83
CA VAL A 190 -9.19 9.83 -1.74
C VAL A 190 -9.77 8.42 -1.59
N ARG A 191 -9.98 7.92 -0.36
CA ARG A 191 -10.64 6.64 -0.11
C ARG A 191 -12.07 6.59 -0.68
N GLU A 192 -12.87 7.61 -0.43
CA GLU A 192 -14.23 7.71 -1.00
C GLU A 192 -14.22 7.71 -2.53
N TRP A 193 -13.33 8.49 -3.14
CA TRP A 193 -13.19 8.51 -4.59
C TRP A 193 -12.77 7.15 -5.13
N THR A 194 -11.79 6.51 -4.51
CA THR A 194 -11.30 5.17 -4.86
C THR A 194 -12.42 4.14 -4.82
N GLY A 195 -13.26 4.20 -3.79
CA GLY A 195 -14.45 3.35 -3.67
C GLY A 195 -15.47 3.58 -4.78
N ARG A 196 -15.85 4.85 -5.01
CA ARG A 196 -16.81 5.25 -6.06
C ARG A 196 -16.34 4.90 -7.47
N ALA A 197 -15.04 5.01 -7.72
CA ALA A 197 -14.46 4.63 -9.01
C ALA A 197 -14.36 3.11 -9.22
N GLY A 198 -14.73 2.30 -8.22
CA GLY A 198 -14.71 0.84 -8.30
C GLY A 198 -13.32 0.22 -8.12
N PHE A 199 -12.30 0.99 -7.76
CA PHE A 199 -10.94 0.48 -7.54
C PHE A 199 -10.77 -0.26 -6.22
N ASN A 200 -11.63 0.04 -5.24
CA ASN A 200 -11.77 -0.73 -4.00
C ASN A 200 -13.23 -0.65 -3.54
N PRO A 201 -14.10 -1.56 -4.00
CA PRO A 201 -15.52 -1.54 -3.67
C PRO A 201 -15.85 -1.65 -2.18
N ASP A 202 -14.93 -2.23 -1.40
CA ASP A 202 -15.10 -2.40 0.04
C ASP A 202 -15.18 -1.06 0.77
N LEU A 203 -14.54 -0.02 0.24
CA LEU A 203 -14.62 1.33 0.78
C LEU A 203 -16.02 1.97 0.66
N MET A 204 -16.93 1.36 -0.13
CA MET A 204 -18.31 1.80 -0.27
C MET A 204 -19.28 1.11 0.69
N LYS A 205 -18.82 0.12 1.46
CA LYS A 205 -19.68 -0.61 2.43
C LYS A 205 -20.16 0.29 3.57
N GLU A 206 -19.37 1.31 3.90
CA GLU A 206 -19.69 2.28 4.95
C GLU A 206 -19.09 3.66 4.62
N PRO A 207 -19.62 4.76 5.19
CA PRO A 207 -19.07 6.10 5.00
C PRO A 207 -17.63 6.16 5.50
N GLN A 208 -16.72 6.67 4.68
CA GLN A 208 -15.31 6.80 5.07
C GLN A 208 -15.11 7.98 6.03
N THR A 209 -14.29 7.77 7.05
CA THR A 209 -13.99 8.76 8.08
C THR A 209 -12.50 8.73 8.44
N LEU A 210 -12.03 9.69 9.23
CA LEU A 210 -10.67 9.68 9.75
C LEU A 210 -10.40 8.47 10.66
N GLU A 211 -11.42 7.87 11.28
CA GLU A 211 -11.25 6.69 12.14
C GLU A 211 -10.69 5.49 11.36
N HIS A 212 -11.06 5.35 10.09
CA HIS A 212 -10.53 4.29 9.22
C HIS A 212 -9.02 4.43 8.92
N LEU A 213 -8.44 5.59 9.22
CA LEU A 213 -7.03 5.89 9.00
C LEU A 213 -6.21 5.88 10.29
N LYS A 214 -6.80 5.52 11.43
CA LYS A 214 -6.17 5.54 12.74
C LYS A 214 -5.65 4.17 13.21
N PHE A 215 -4.93 4.19 14.32
CA PHE A 215 -4.25 3.02 14.89
C PHE A 215 -5.15 1.79 15.08
N GLY A 216 -6.37 1.96 15.59
CA GLY A 216 -7.28 0.82 15.83
C GLY A 216 -7.63 0.07 14.55
N ASN A 217 -8.00 0.81 13.48
CA ASN A 217 -8.27 0.21 12.18
C ASN A 217 -7.02 -0.36 11.53
N TYR A 218 -5.88 0.32 11.66
CA TYR A 218 -4.59 -0.20 11.19
C TYR A 218 -4.26 -1.57 11.80
N VAL A 219 -4.42 -1.72 13.12
CA VAL A 219 -4.19 -3.02 13.78
C VAL A 219 -5.14 -4.09 13.25
N LYS A 220 -6.41 -3.72 13.07
CA LYS A 220 -7.43 -4.63 12.52
C LYS A 220 -7.05 -5.11 11.12
N GLU A 221 -6.84 -4.19 10.18
CA GLU A 221 -6.58 -4.53 8.78
C GLU A 221 -5.23 -5.26 8.60
N MET A 222 -4.19 -4.82 9.31
CA MET A 222 -2.84 -5.36 9.12
C MET A 222 -2.59 -6.68 9.84
N PHE A 223 -3.21 -6.94 10.99
CA PHE A 223 -2.83 -8.06 11.83
C PHE A 223 -3.96 -9.00 12.20
N LEU A 224 -5.22 -8.58 12.06
CA LEU A 224 -6.38 -9.40 12.37
C LEU A 224 -7.09 -9.89 11.10
N ASP A 225 -7.18 -9.06 10.07
CA ASP A 225 -7.87 -9.37 8.81
C ASP A 225 -6.92 -9.85 7.71
N SER A 226 -5.59 -9.83 7.95
CA SER A 226 -4.57 -10.29 7.00
C SER A 226 -3.60 -11.30 7.63
N ASP A 227 -2.84 -11.99 6.79
CA ASP A 227 -1.78 -12.92 7.21
C ASP A 227 -0.45 -12.23 7.52
N THR A 228 -0.41 -10.90 7.59
CA THR A 228 0.80 -10.14 7.88
C THR A 228 1.35 -10.50 9.26
N LYS A 229 2.57 -11.00 9.29
CA LYS A 229 3.26 -11.39 10.53
C LYS A 229 4.01 -10.21 11.14
N VAL A 230 4.64 -9.39 10.32
CA VAL A 230 5.40 -8.21 10.73
C VAL A 230 5.07 -7.06 9.78
N ALA A 231 4.89 -5.86 10.33
CA ALA A 231 4.74 -4.64 9.54
C ALA A 231 5.80 -3.61 9.92
N LEU A 232 6.25 -2.83 8.93
CA LEU A 232 7.16 -1.71 9.14
C LEU A 232 6.37 -0.40 9.00
N LEU A 233 6.08 0.21 10.14
CA LEU A 233 5.36 1.46 10.21
C LEU A 233 6.26 2.62 9.78
N SER A 234 5.90 3.23 8.69
CA SER A 234 6.52 4.43 8.19
C SER A 234 5.71 5.67 8.58
N GLY A 235 6.18 6.84 8.22
CA GLY A 235 5.47 8.11 8.39
C GLY A 235 5.75 9.00 7.20
N ALA A 236 4.94 10.02 7.01
CA ALA A 236 5.18 11.06 6.03
C ALA A 236 5.32 12.40 6.75
N PRO A 237 6.35 13.21 6.41
CA PRO A 237 6.54 14.54 6.97
C PRO A 237 5.60 15.55 6.33
N SER A 238 5.50 16.72 6.94
CA SER A 238 4.95 17.93 6.37
C SER A 238 5.81 19.12 6.78
N ASP A 239 5.73 20.21 6.04
CA ASP A 239 6.29 21.49 6.44
C ASP A 239 5.56 22.07 7.66
N ILE A 240 4.36 21.56 7.95
CA ILE A 240 3.56 21.85 9.13
C ILE A 240 3.64 20.68 10.10
N ALA A 241 4.22 20.89 11.28
CA ALA A 241 4.48 19.82 12.24
C ALA A 241 3.24 19.02 12.67
N THR A 242 2.07 19.68 12.75
CA THR A 242 0.78 19.02 13.09
C THR A 242 0.22 18.14 11.97
N ASP A 243 0.75 18.28 10.77
CA ASP A 243 0.28 17.56 9.58
C ASP A 243 1.18 16.36 9.22
N TRP A 244 2.17 16.06 10.05
CA TRP A 244 2.87 14.76 9.96
C TRP A 244 1.88 13.63 10.21
N PHE A 245 2.00 12.54 9.49
CA PHE A 245 1.18 11.34 9.75
C PHE A 245 1.35 10.90 11.20
N LEU A 246 2.60 10.75 11.64
CA LEU A 246 3.00 10.41 12.99
C LEU A 246 4.37 11.02 13.25
N THR A 247 4.59 11.54 14.45
CA THR A 247 5.96 11.88 14.89
C THR A 247 6.78 10.61 15.11
N ASN A 248 8.09 10.75 15.27
CA ASN A 248 8.96 9.60 15.55
C ASN A 248 8.62 8.96 16.90
N GLU A 249 8.26 9.77 17.91
CA GLU A 249 7.82 9.33 19.23
C GLU A 249 6.49 8.56 19.17
N MET A 250 5.51 9.06 18.40
CA MET A 250 4.23 8.37 18.20
C MET A 250 4.40 7.00 17.59
N LYS A 251 5.29 6.87 16.59
CA LYS A 251 5.60 5.57 15.98
C LYS A 251 6.27 4.62 16.97
N SER A 252 7.23 5.12 17.74
CA SER A 252 7.90 4.33 18.78
C SER A 252 6.91 3.85 19.85
N ASP A 253 5.98 4.70 20.28
CA ASP A 253 4.93 4.35 21.25
C ASP A 253 3.97 3.30 20.67
N ALA A 254 3.52 3.46 19.43
CA ALA A 254 2.69 2.49 18.72
C ALA A 254 3.38 1.13 18.62
N ARG A 255 4.68 1.11 18.24
CA ARG A 255 5.50 -0.11 18.20
C ARG A 255 5.55 -0.79 19.56
N ARG A 256 5.85 -0.04 20.61
CA ARG A 256 5.91 -0.56 21.98
C ARG A 256 4.57 -1.18 22.39
N LYS A 257 3.47 -0.42 22.24
CA LYS A 257 2.12 -0.87 22.61
C LYS A 257 1.71 -2.15 21.86
N LEU A 258 1.88 -2.18 20.56
CA LEU A 258 1.50 -3.34 19.75
C LEU A 258 2.35 -4.57 20.08
N ASN A 259 3.67 -4.42 20.21
CA ASN A 259 4.56 -5.52 20.48
C ASN A 259 4.37 -6.08 21.92
N GLU A 260 4.11 -5.23 22.90
CA GLU A 260 3.72 -5.65 24.26
C GLU A 260 2.40 -6.43 24.24
N PHE A 261 1.40 -5.91 23.53
CA PHE A 261 0.09 -6.55 23.40
C PHE A 261 0.16 -7.91 22.70
N ALA A 262 0.94 -8.00 21.61
CA ALA A 262 1.14 -9.21 20.84
C ALA A 262 2.07 -10.23 21.53
N GLY A 263 2.81 -9.82 22.58
CA GLY A 263 3.85 -10.65 23.21
C GLY A 263 5.01 -11.01 22.27
N SER A 264 5.15 -10.30 21.14
CA SER A 264 6.16 -10.57 20.11
C SER A 264 6.42 -9.32 19.27
N ARG A 265 7.53 -9.35 18.50
CA ARG A 265 7.94 -8.23 17.64
C ARG A 265 7.16 -8.24 16.32
N ARG A 266 5.97 -7.63 16.32
CA ARG A 266 5.07 -7.54 15.16
C ARG A 266 5.17 -6.22 14.41
N LEU A 267 5.50 -5.13 15.08
CA LEU A 267 5.63 -3.79 14.51
C LEU A 267 7.08 -3.30 14.61
N LEU A 268 7.62 -2.91 13.47
CA LEU A 268 8.89 -2.21 13.29
C LEU A 268 8.59 -0.75 12.94
N THR A 269 9.58 0.15 13.02
CA THR A 269 9.36 1.57 12.71
C THR A 269 10.50 2.18 11.91
N HIS A 270 10.14 3.09 11.00
CA HIS A 270 11.07 4.09 10.48
C HIS A 270 11.07 5.35 11.34
N ALA A 271 12.23 5.99 11.50
CA ALA A 271 12.27 7.39 11.89
C ALA A 271 12.24 8.27 10.62
N VAL A 272 11.35 9.24 10.58
CA VAL A 272 11.31 10.24 9.51
C VAL A 272 12.39 11.28 9.77
N PHE A 273 13.13 11.66 8.71
CA PHE A 273 14.02 12.81 8.68
C PHE A 273 13.61 13.76 7.56
N ALA A 274 13.74 15.05 7.80
CA ALA A 274 13.21 16.11 6.92
C ALA A 274 14.30 17.16 6.62
N PRO A 275 15.23 16.86 5.69
CA PRO A 275 16.35 17.75 5.36
C PRO A 275 15.90 19.16 5.03
N GLY A 276 16.59 20.14 5.60
CA GLY A 276 16.32 21.57 5.39
C GLY A 276 15.28 22.18 6.32
N GLN A 277 14.46 21.40 7.00
CA GLN A 277 13.55 21.93 8.02
C GLN A 277 14.33 22.36 9.27
N LYS A 278 13.80 23.33 10.00
CA LYS A 278 14.47 23.86 11.21
C LYS A 278 14.64 22.74 12.26
N GLY A 279 15.87 22.52 12.73
CA GLY A 279 16.19 21.56 13.79
C GLY A 279 16.21 20.09 13.35
N TRP A 280 16.17 19.80 12.07
CA TRP A 280 16.06 18.45 11.54
C TRP A 280 17.25 17.54 11.85
N LEU A 281 18.47 18.07 12.00
CA LEU A 281 19.64 17.27 12.40
C LEU A 281 19.61 16.89 13.87
N GLU A 282 19.12 17.76 14.73
CA GLU A 282 18.85 17.49 16.14
C GLU A 282 17.69 16.50 16.32
N ASP A 283 16.72 16.54 15.41
CA ASP A 283 15.63 15.55 15.38
C ASP A 283 16.16 14.14 15.08
N ILE A 284 17.20 14.02 14.25
CA ILE A 284 17.88 12.74 14.02
C ILE A 284 18.51 12.21 15.30
N ASP A 285 19.19 13.05 16.08
CA ASP A 285 19.78 12.63 17.35
C ASP A 285 18.71 12.12 18.33
N ARG A 286 17.58 12.82 18.44
CA ARG A 286 16.43 12.36 19.24
C ARG A 286 15.85 11.04 18.72
N ALA A 287 15.74 10.90 17.40
CA ALA A 287 15.20 9.71 16.77
C ALA A 287 16.10 8.48 16.98
N ILE A 288 17.42 8.63 17.05
CA ILE A 288 18.35 7.53 17.35
C ILE A 288 18.05 6.90 18.71
N GLU A 289 17.70 7.69 19.73
CA GLU A 289 17.34 7.21 21.06
C GLU A 289 16.07 6.35 21.07
N LEU A 290 15.18 6.54 20.07
CA LEU A 290 14.00 5.72 19.89
C LEU A 290 14.28 4.35 19.25
N LYS A 291 15.51 4.11 18.78
CA LYS A 291 15.97 2.86 18.17
C LYS A 291 15.05 2.36 17.05
N PRO A 292 14.81 3.17 15.98
CA PRO A 292 14.05 2.72 14.82
C PRO A 292 14.82 1.66 14.04
N GLU A 293 14.14 0.89 13.21
CA GLU A 293 14.75 -0.11 12.34
C GLU A 293 15.31 0.49 11.03
N GLY A 294 14.92 1.73 10.72
CA GLY A 294 15.43 2.46 9.55
C GLY A 294 14.98 3.92 9.54
N TRP A 295 15.36 4.60 8.49
CA TRP A 295 15.06 6.01 8.22
C TRP A 295 14.07 6.14 7.08
N LYS A 296 13.26 7.18 7.10
CA LYS A 296 12.34 7.52 6.01
C LYS A 296 12.47 8.98 5.63
N GLY A 297 12.69 9.23 4.35
CA GLY A 297 12.72 10.56 3.78
C GLY A 297 11.79 10.72 2.58
N TYR A 298 11.38 11.96 2.30
CA TYR A 298 10.58 12.35 1.14
C TYR A 298 11.29 13.49 0.43
N THR A 299 11.68 13.29 -0.82
CA THR A 299 12.50 14.30 -1.53
C THR A 299 11.70 15.52 -1.97
N ILE A 300 10.39 15.39 -2.13
CA ILE A 300 9.50 16.47 -2.59
C ILE A 300 8.18 16.55 -1.82
N GLY A 301 7.77 15.50 -1.11
CA GLY A 301 6.41 15.34 -0.62
C GLY A 301 6.06 16.19 0.60
N ASP A 302 4.83 16.66 0.64
CA ASP A 302 4.17 17.26 1.81
C ASP A 302 2.74 16.71 1.90
N ASN A 303 2.20 16.60 3.11
CA ASN A 303 0.85 16.08 3.36
C ASN A 303 -0.24 17.14 3.22
N THR A 304 0.14 18.39 2.96
CA THR A 304 -0.78 19.51 2.80
C THR A 304 -0.80 20.01 1.35
N ASN A 305 -1.78 20.86 1.03
CA ASN A 305 -1.81 21.52 -0.28
C ASN A 305 -0.73 22.61 -0.34
N PRO A 306 0.14 22.65 -1.34
CA PRO A 306 0.07 21.94 -2.63
C PRO A 306 0.69 20.52 -2.67
N MET A 307 0.91 19.83 -1.59
CA MET A 307 1.53 18.51 -1.48
C MET A 307 3.02 18.47 -1.89
N ILE A 308 3.66 19.63 -1.97
CA ILE A 308 5.08 19.80 -2.27
C ILE A 308 5.72 20.58 -1.14
N SER A 309 6.77 19.98 -0.55
CA SER A 309 7.55 20.61 0.49
C SER A 309 8.31 21.83 -0.03
N LYS A 310 8.45 22.87 0.81
CA LYS A 310 9.33 24.01 0.59
C LYS A 310 10.82 23.64 0.72
N TYR A 311 11.11 22.44 1.20
CA TYR A 311 12.44 21.92 1.46
C TYR A 311 12.73 20.66 0.61
N PRO A 312 12.64 20.75 -0.74
CA PRO A 312 12.97 19.61 -1.58
C PRO A 312 14.49 19.34 -1.51
N TRP A 313 14.87 18.06 -1.57
CA TRP A 313 16.27 17.68 -1.44
C TRP A 313 16.64 16.51 -2.37
N ARG A 314 17.94 16.37 -2.62
CA ARG A 314 18.51 15.27 -3.38
C ARG A 314 19.28 14.34 -2.46
N MET A 315 19.27 13.04 -2.78
CA MET A 315 20.00 12.04 -1.99
C MET A 315 21.52 12.23 -2.04
N ASP A 316 22.02 12.83 -3.12
CA ASP A 316 23.44 13.10 -3.36
C ASP A 316 23.90 14.50 -2.92
N ASP A 317 23.09 15.23 -2.16
CA ASP A 317 23.47 16.55 -1.66
C ASP A 317 24.45 16.43 -0.49
N GLU A 318 25.73 16.67 -0.80
CA GLU A 318 26.85 16.52 0.15
C GLU A 318 26.76 17.51 1.33
N LYS A 319 26.19 18.69 1.12
CA LYS A 319 26.13 19.72 2.17
C LYS A 319 24.89 19.56 3.05
N LEU A 320 23.77 19.25 2.45
CA LEU A 320 22.50 19.16 3.17
C LEU A 320 22.30 17.76 3.78
N VAL A 321 22.46 16.69 2.99
CA VAL A 321 21.98 15.35 3.38
C VAL A 321 23.09 14.47 3.95
N TYR A 322 24.33 14.56 3.48
CA TYR A 322 25.43 13.72 3.96
C TYR A 322 25.70 13.83 5.47
N PRO A 323 25.55 14.99 6.15
CA PRO A 323 25.62 15.04 7.61
C PRO A 323 24.62 14.12 8.33
N ALA A 324 23.45 13.86 7.74
CA ALA A 324 22.51 12.88 8.27
C ALA A 324 23.02 11.44 8.06
N TYR A 325 23.56 11.15 6.87
CA TYR A 325 24.10 9.83 6.57
C TYR A 325 25.27 9.46 7.49
N GLU A 326 26.11 10.42 7.85
CA GLU A 326 27.14 10.21 8.89
C GLU A 326 26.55 9.77 10.24
N LYS A 327 25.46 10.44 10.66
CA LYS A 327 24.75 10.08 11.90
C LYS A 327 24.14 8.68 11.79
N PHE A 328 23.56 8.32 10.63
CA PHE A 328 22.97 7.00 10.38
C PHE A 328 24.04 5.90 10.48
N VAL A 329 25.17 6.09 9.85
CA VAL A 329 26.29 5.13 9.95
C VAL A 329 26.82 5.02 11.38
N LYS A 330 27.00 6.14 12.07
CA LYS A 330 27.49 6.17 13.47
C LYS A 330 26.51 5.49 14.43
N SER A 331 25.20 5.64 14.21
CA SER A 331 24.18 5.00 15.05
C SER A 331 24.01 3.51 14.79
N GLY A 332 24.53 2.99 13.67
CA GLY A 332 24.33 1.61 13.23
C GLY A 332 22.96 1.37 12.57
N ILE A 333 22.08 2.38 12.43
CA ILE A 333 20.78 2.29 11.76
C ILE A 333 21.02 2.61 10.28
N ARG A 334 21.17 1.58 9.46
CA ARG A 334 21.73 1.71 8.11
C ARG A 334 20.71 1.65 6.98
N ASN A 335 19.47 1.35 7.26
CA ASN A 335 18.42 1.25 6.25
C ASN A 335 17.77 2.63 6.04
N VAL A 336 17.80 3.13 4.82
CA VAL A 336 17.28 4.45 4.44
C VAL A 336 16.26 4.30 3.34
N ALA A 337 14.98 4.42 3.68
CA ALA A 337 13.88 4.41 2.74
C ALA A 337 13.60 5.84 2.25
N VAL A 338 13.49 6.02 0.94
CA VAL A 338 13.28 7.33 0.32
C VAL A 338 12.13 7.28 -0.67
N HIS A 339 11.10 8.09 -0.42
CA HIS A 339 10.03 8.31 -1.38
C HIS A 339 10.55 9.16 -2.53
N LYS A 340 10.49 8.62 -3.75
CA LYS A 340 10.84 9.33 -4.99
C LYS A 340 9.74 9.12 -6.03
N GLY A 341 9.53 10.14 -6.86
CA GLY A 341 8.45 10.09 -7.84
C GLY A 341 7.06 10.16 -7.19
N LEU A 342 6.11 9.47 -7.80
CA LEU A 342 4.72 9.29 -7.37
C LEU A 342 3.99 10.61 -7.04
N TYR A 343 3.83 11.46 -8.03
CA TYR A 343 3.10 12.72 -7.95
C TYR A 343 2.13 12.89 -9.13
N PRO A 344 1.06 13.70 -9.00
CA PRO A 344 0.14 13.98 -10.09
C PRO A 344 0.85 14.59 -11.30
N PRO A 345 0.55 14.16 -12.54
CA PRO A 345 1.25 14.63 -13.75
C PRO A 345 1.25 16.16 -13.93
N GLY A 346 0.16 16.84 -13.57
CA GLY A 346 0.04 18.31 -13.66
C GLY A 346 1.06 19.07 -12.82
N MET A 347 1.58 18.47 -11.75
CA MET A 347 2.52 19.15 -10.86
C MET A 347 3.86 19.46 -11.52
N GLU A 348 4.27 18.75 -12.56
CA GLU A 348 5.51 19.06 -13.29
C GLU A 348 5.46 20.41 -14.00
N SER A 349 4.27 20.85 -14.43
CA SER A 349 4.07 22.16 -15.03
C SER A 349 3.88 23.28 -14.00
N GLU A 350 3.36 22.93 -12.84
CA GLU A 350 3.05 23.90 -11.78
C GLU A 350 4.26 24.21 -10.88
N VAL A 351 5.15 23.21 -10.67
CA VAL A 351 6.28 23.32 -9.75
C VAL A 351 7.60 23.35 -10.53
N PRO A 352 8.26 24.52 -10.63
CA PRO A 352 9.56 24.63 -11.28
C PRO A 352 10.60 23.67 -10.67
N ASN A 353 11.36 23.00 -11.52
CA ASN A 353 12.45 22.09 -11.11
C ASN A 353 12.03 20.86 -10.30
N LEU A 354 10.74 20.53 -10.22
CA LEU A 354 10.26 19.34 -9.50
C LEU A 354 11.04 18.08 -9.86
N LYS A 355 11.30 17.87 -11.15
CA LYS A 355 11.99 16.68 -11.65
C LYS A 355 13.37 16.46 -11.05
N GLN A 356 14.13 17.52 -10.80
CA GLN A 356 15.51 17.38 -10.28
C GLN A 356 15.57 16.74 -8.89
N TYR A 357 14.51 16.86 -8.09
CA TYR A 357 14.42 16.28 -6.76
C TYR A 357 13.67 14.93 -6.77
N ALA A 358 12.75 14.76 -7.71
CA ALA A 358 11.88 13.59 -7.78
C ALA A 358 12.50 12.40 -8.52
N LYS A 359 13.42 12.64 -9.47
CA LYS A 359 14.11 11.62 -10.26
C LYS A 359 15.01 10.72 -9.43
N VAL A 360 15.37 9.58 -10.00
CA VAL A 360 16.26 8.59 -9.41
C VAL A 360 17.74 8.77 -9.80
N ASP A 361 18.10 9.84 -10.50
CA ASP A 361 19.45 10.10 -11.02
C ASP A 361 20.48 10.41 -9.92
N ASP A 362 20.03 10.78 -8.72
CA ASP A 362 20.86 11.04 -7.53
C ASP A 362 21.15 9.76 -6.69
N VAL A 363 20.38 8.68 -6.92
CA VAL A 363 20.47 7.45 -6.12
C VAL A 363 21.84 6.79 -6.27
N GLY A 364 22.33 6.70 -7.49
CA GLY A 364 23.59 5.99 -7.77
C GLY A 364 24.82 6.64 -7.14
N LYS A 365 24.89 7.99 -7.16
CA LYS A 365 25.97 8.72 -6.49
C LYS A 365 25.88 8.54 -4.98
N ALA A 366 24.70 8.75 -4.38
CA ALA A 366 24.51 8.56 -2.95
C ALA A 366 24.88 7.15 -2.49
N ALA A 367 24.45 6.11 -3.22
CA ALA A 367 24.76 4.73 -2.90
C ALA A 367 26.28 4.40 -3.00
N LYS A 368 26.96 4.99 -3.98
CA LYS A 368 28.41 4.82 -4.16
C LYS A 368 29.21 5.51 -3.06
N ASP A 369 28.81 6.73 -2.67
CA ASP A 369 29.48 7.52 -1.65
C ASP A 369 29.25 6.95 -0.24
N TRP A 370 28.13 6.24 -0.03
CA TRP A 370 27.70 5.65 1.24
C TRP A 370 27.48 4.13 1.15
N PRO A 371 28.50 3.33 0.87
CA PRO A 371 28.38 1.88 0.73
C PRO A 371 27.98 1.17 2.04
N GLN A 372 28.02 1.87 3.19
CA GLN A 372 27.61 1.34 4.49
C GLN A 372 26.08 1.45 4.71
N LEU A 373 25.36 2.24 3.89
CA LEU A 373 23.93 2.42 3.97
C LEU A 373 23.22 1.58 2.91
N ASN A 374 22.01 1.11 3.21
CA ASN A 374 21.10 0.48 2.26
C ASN A 374 20.02 1.47 1.90
N PHE A 375 19.85 1.73 0.62
CA PHE A 375 18.84 2.66 0.10
C PHE A 375 17.65 1.91 -0.49
N PHE A 376 16.47 2.13 0.07
CA PHE A 376 15.21 1.57 -0.40
C PHE A 376 14.42 2.68 -1.10
N ILE A 377 14.30 2.60 -2.42
CA ILE A 377 13.61 3.61 -3.21
C ILE A 377 12.14 3.20 -3.30
N TYR A 378 11.30 3.92 -2.57
CA TYR A 378 9.89 3.65 -2.46
C TYR A 378 9.17 3.93 -3.78
N HIS A 379 8.16 3.10 -4.06
CA HIS A 379 7.42 3.07 -5.32
C HIS A 379 8.32 2.83 -6.56
N ALA A 380 9.50 2.20 -6.35
CA ALA A 380 10.52 1.99 -7.37
C ALA A 380 10.88 3.28 -8.15
N GLY A 381 10.66 4.45 -7.54
CA GLY A 381 10.83 5.74 -8.20
C GLY A 381 9.82 6.00 -9.31
N TYR A 382 8.66 5.32 -9.33
CA TYR A 382 7.64 5.49 -10.36
C TYR A 382 7.20 6.95 -10.46
N ARG A 383 7.16 7.49 -11.70
CA ARG A 383 7.07 8.93 -11.91
C ARG A 383 5.74 9.52 -11.48
N TYR A 384 4.63 8.91 -11.87
CA TYR A 384 3.31 9.48 -11.70
C TYR A 384 2.43 8.69 -10.74
N ALA A 385 1.82 9.38 -9.77
CA ALA A 385 0.60 8.87 -9.17
C ALA A 385 -0.50 8.88 -10.24
N GLY A 386 -1.23 7.81 -10.42
CA GLY A 386 -2.42 7.82 -11.26
C GLY A 386 -3.31 9.00 -10.85
N GLY A 387 -4.05 9.55 -11.77
CA GLY A 387 -5.01 10.63 -11.54
C GLY A 387 -6.23 10.41 -12.40
N PRO A 388 -7.33 11.21 -12.24
CA PRO A 388 -8.34 11.25 -13.26
C PRO A 388 -7.61 11.48 -14.58
N PRO A 389 -7.98 10.78 -15.66
CA PRO A 389 -7.22 10.85 -16.90
C PRO A 389 -7.20 12.29 -17.40
N LEU A 390 -6.11 12.98 -17.10
CA LEU A 390 -5.63 13.96 -18.06
C LEU A 390 -5.34 13.10 -19.27
N GLU A 391 -5.99 13.40 -20.40
CA GLU A 391 -5.83 12.64 -21.64
C GLU A 391 -4.35 12.25 -21.82
N GLY A 392 -4.06 10.95 -21.81
CA GLY A 392 -2.72 10.41 -21.99
C GLY A 392 -1.88 10.12 -20.73
N ALA A 393 -2.31 10.40 -19.52
CA ALA A 393 -1.49 10.18 -18.31
C ALA A 393 -1.67 8.77 -17.69
N SER A 394 -2.83 8.15 -17.84
CA SER A 394 -3.11 6.80 -17.29
C SER A 394 -2.40 5.68 -18.04
N ASP A 395 -2.07 5.90 -19.32
CA ASP A 395 -1.44 4.90 -20.19
C ASP A 395 0.07 5.10 -20.34
N VAL A 396 0.65 6.14 -19.75
CA VAL A 396 2.08 6.47 -19.98
C VAL A 396 2.99 5.32 -19.58
N GLY A 397 2.71 4.64 -18.46
CA GLY A 397 3.54 3.52 -18.01
C GLY A 397 3.38 2.28 -18.90
N ALA A 398 2.16 1.80 -19.11
CA ALA A 398 1.88 0.59 -19.89
C ALA A 398 2.16 0.80 -21.39
N ALA A 399 1.62 1.85 -21.99
CA ALA A 399 1.82 2.15 -23.39
C ALA A 399 3.29 2.46 -23.72
N GLN A 400 4.01 3.13 -22.82
CA GLN A 400 5.44 3.34 -22.95
C GLN A 400 6.19 2.02 -22.87
N PHE A 401 5.86 1.15 -21.90
CA PHE A 401 6.50 -0.17 -21.78
C PHE A 401 6.25 -1.04 -23.01
N GLU A 402 5.03 -1.10 -23.51
CA GLU A 402 4.71 -1.84 -24.73
C GLU A 402 5.59 -1.39 -25.91
N LYS A 403 5.75 -0.08 -26.06
CA LYS A 403 6.49 0.54 -27.17
C LYS A 403 8.01 0.45 -27.00
N THR A 404 8.52 0.66 -25.81
CA THR A 404 9.95 0.87 -25.55
C THR A 404 10.58 -0.20 -24.66
N ARG A 405 9.77 -1.06 -24.01
CA ARG A 405 10.18 -1.99 -22.96
C ARG A 405 10.83 -1.30 -21.75
N ARG A 406 10.51 -0.03 -21.55
CA ARG A 406 11.00 0.78 -20.42
C ARG A 406 9.85 1.53 -19.76
N ILE A 407 9.96 1.67 -18.45
CA ILE A 407 9.10 2.53 -17.63
C ILE A 407 9.98 3.64 -17.08
N ASP A 408 9.59 4.91 -17.32
CA ASP A 408 10.35 6.07 -16.86
C ASP A 408 10.69 5.95 -15.38
N TRP A 409 11.97 6.26 -15.06
CA TRP A 409 12.56 6.25 -13.75
C TRP A 409 12.66 4.86 -13.08
N VAL A 410 11.67 3.98 -13.22
CA VAL A 410 11.76 2.60 -12.73
C VAL A 410 12.87 1.85 -13.44
N SER A 411 12.88 1.90 -14.78
CA SER A 411 13.96 1.28 -15.57
C SER A 411 15.32 1.94 -15.32
N ASP A 412 15.34 3.26 -15.09
CA ASP A 412 16.57 3.97 -14.73
C ASP A 412 17.09 3.53 -13.36
N LEU A 413 16.20 3.29 -12.37
CA LEU A 413 16.55 2.77 -11.06
C LEU A 413 17.15 1.35 -11.15
N VAL A 414 16.54 0.48 -11.96
CA VAL A 414 17.02 -0.90 -12.18
C VAL A 414 18.46 -0.92 -12.74
N GLU A 415 18.83 0.09 -13.52
CA GLU A 415 20.18 0.21 -14.09
C GLU A 415 21.22 0.76 -13.10
N VAL A 416 20.82 1.39 -12.00
CA VAL A 416 21.72 2.01 -11.03
C VAL A 416 22.80 1.06 -10.50
N PRO A 417 22.46 -0.18 -10.06
CA PRO A 417 23.50 -1.10 -9.55
C PRO A 417 24.61 -1.36 -10.55
N GLN A 418 24.27 -1.61 -11.80
CA GLN A 418 25.24 -1.87 -12.86
C GLN A 418 26.01 -0.60 -13.27
N ARG A 419 25.30 0.53 -13.43
CA ARG A 419 25.90 1.80 -13.89
C ARG A 419 26.90 2.38 -12.90
N TYR A 420 26.65 2.23 -11.61
CA TYR A 420 27.49 2.79 -10.55
C TYR A 420 28.37 1.75 -9.85
N GLY A 421 28.21 0.47 -10.13
CA GLY A 421 28.93 -0.62 -9.48
C GLY A 421 28.59 -0.75 -8.00
N VAL A 422 27.29 -0.60 -7.64
CA VAL A 422 26.78 -0.63 -6.26
C VAL A 422 25.83 -1.81 -6.05
N ASN A 423 25.68 -2.27 -4.81
CA ASN A 423 24.81 -3.39 -4.43
C ASN A 423 23.91 -3.09 -3.22
N ASN A 424 23.81 -1.83 -2.85
CA ASN A 424 23.09 -1.34 -1.67
C ASN A 424 21.87 -0.48 -2.04
N VAL A 425 21.29 -0.71 -3.24
CA VAL A 425 20.08 -0.05 -3.73
C VAL A 425 18.99 -1.10 -3.94
N TYR A 426 17.84 -0.85 -3.38
CA TYR A 426 16.66 -1.72 -3.43
C TYR A 426 15.44 -0.93 -3.87
N ALA A 427 14.52 -1.56 -4.58
CA ALA A 427 13.24 -0.96 -4.98
C ALA A 427 12.11 -1.53 -4.10
N ASP A 428 11.33 -0.65 -3.48
CA ASP A 428 10.03 -1.01 -2.95
C ASP A 428 8.99 -0.86 -4.07
N VAL A 429 8.24 -1.93 -4.31
CA VAL A 429 7.26 -1.99 -5.40
C VAL A 429 5.84 -1.64 -4.94
N GLY A 430 5.67 -1.17 -3.71
CA GLY A 430 4.39 -0.66 -3.21
C GLY A 430 3.81 0.41 -4.13
N ALA A 431 2.51 0.36 -4.41
CA ALA A 431 1.77 1.12 -5.44
C ALA A 431 2.24 0.88 -6.89
N THR A 432 3.53 0.61 -7.13
CA THR A 432 4.10 0.41 -8.46
C THR A 432 3.50 -0.81 -9.15
N LEU A 433 3.37 -1.93 -8.45
CA LEU A 433 2.74 -3.14 -8.98
C LEU A 433 1.31 -2.89 -9.45
N SER A 434 0.54 -2.13 -8.67
CA SER A 434 -0.83 -1.75 -9.03
C SER A 434 -0.91 -0.82 -10.24
N LEU A 435 0.14 -0.02 -10.49
CA LEU A 435 0.19 0.95 -11.57
C LEU A 435 0.72 0.37 -12.88
N ILE A 436 1.55 -0.67 -12.83
CA ILE A 436 2.21 -1.25 -14.02
C ILE A 436 1.40 -2.41 -14.61
N HIS A 437 0.39 -2.91 -13.92
CA HIS A 437 -0.40 -4.07 -14.31
C HIS A 437 0.42 -5.34 -14.52
N ILE A 438 0.70 -5.97 -13.43
CA ILE A 438 1.12 -7.37 -13.46
C ILE A 438 -0.12 -8.23 -13.44
#